data_08afc22d4283b2937ab690619954c9c1
#
_entry.id   08afc22d4283b2937ab690619954c9c1
#
_cell.length_a   1.000
_cell.length_b   1.000
_cell.length_c   1.000
_cell.angle_alpha   90.00
_cell.angle_beta   90.00
_cell.angle_gamma   90.00
#
_symmetry.space_group_name_H-M   'P 1'
#
loop_
_entity.id
_entity.type
_entity.pdbx_description
1 polymer ?
#
loop_
_entity_poly.entity_id
_entity_poly.type
_entity_poly.pdbx_seq_one_letter_code
_entity_poly.pdbx_strand_id
1 'polypeptide(L)'
;MEPTFSPPLHRQRHQFVIDFVKRNKPKKVVDLGCSECSLLKQLKFHREIELLVGVDIDGAKVKKKMHGLAPMSTDYLQPRDDQLLIEMYQGSVTQRDARLRGFDLATSIELIEHLTLADVERFSEVVFGYMTPAAVIVSTPNSEFNPLFPRLAGFRHSDHKFEWTRAEFKSWALKVCEDHGYEVEFTGVGRAPPGQQERVGFCSQIGVFHRLGGGELYSKNYPSLHDNNVLRRVLVMEVLYWAEQLRRRWVEEETGQRDDADTPRPAEGDGEEYHRASEQHLEMEEQTAAACGAAMKNLVEHQDVEAGELFWTDGQEQQESRRCVSVPLSVLWSRFPKVAALSGSLSNLRRLLMDHPDVKLSQDGSAVLLNYQEQASYSMNLITEEEEEDRGDLEDSGYAEASQCSHSVEPEEDWDADV
;
A
#
# COMPACT_ATOMS: atom_id res chain seq x y z
N MET A 1 16.65 36.64 -31.22
CA MET A 1 15.43 36.65 -30.38
C MET A 1 15.64 35.56 -29.33
N GLU A 2 15.58 35.93 -28.07
CA GLU A 2 15.71 34.93 -27.00
C GLU A 2 14.54 33.94 -27.07
N PRO A 3 14.78 32.62 -26.87
CA PRO A 3 13.72 31.67 -26.87
C PRO A 3 12.79 31.92 -25.68
N THR A 4 11.53 32.19 -25.97
CA THR A 4 10.49 32.36 -24.96
C THR A 4 9.66 31.06 -24.94
N PHE A 5 9.47 30.48 -23.74
CA PHE A 5 8.71 29.27 -23.57
C PHE A 5 7.31 29.57 -23.04
N SER A 6 6.29 29.13 -23.78
CA SER A 6 4.89 29.18 -23.34
C SER A 6 4.26 27.81 -23.44
N PRO A 7 3.85 27.19 -22.29
CA PRO A 7 4.09 27.65 -20.92
C PRO A 7 5.57 27.66 -20.51
N PRO A 8 5.93 28.31 -19.39
CA PRO A 8 7.31 28.31 -18.87
C PRO A 8 7.87 26.91 -18.68
N LEU A 9 9.20 26.72 -18.83
CA LEU A 9 9.88 25.42 -18.80
C LEU A 9 9.53 24.55 -17.56
N HIS A 10 9.51 25.15 -16.36
CA HIS A 10 9.18 24.42 -15.15
C HIS A 10 7.77 23.82 -15.21
N ARG A 11 6.80 24.52 -15.84
CA ARG A 11 5.46 23.97 -16.05
C ARG A 11 5.43 22.85 -17.09
N GLN A 12 6.27 22.96 -18.14
CA GLN A 12 6.37 21.91 -19.14
C GLN A 12 6.95 20.62 -18.54
N ARG A 13 7.98 20.73 -17.67
CA ARG A 13 8.56 19.58 -16.95
C ARG A 13 7.55 18.94 -16.00
N HIS A 14 6.85 19.76 -15.21
CA HIS A 14 5.79 19.25 -14.33
C HIS A 14 4.66 18.57 -15.12
N GLN A 15 4.24 19.18 -16.23
CA GLN A 15 3.20 18.60 -17.09
C GLN A 15 3.63 17.27 -17.67
N PHE A 16 4.92 17.12 -18.04
CA PHE A 16 5.46 15.85 -18.50
C PHE A 16 5.32 14.75 -17.45
N VAL A 17 5.68 15.02 -16.18
CA VAL A 17 5.51 14.08 -15.07
C VAL A 17 4.03 13.78 -14.84
N ILE A 18 3.17 14.79 -14.85
CA ILE A 18 1.72 14.63 -14.67
C ILE A 18 1.13 13.72 -15.77
N ASP A 19 1.55 13.92 -17.01
CA ASP A 19 1.07 13.08 -18.13
C ASP A 19 1.57 11.64 -18.03
N PHE A 20 2.78 11.43 -17.49
CA PHE A 20 3.29 10.11 -17.14
C PHE A 20 2.43 9.45 -16.05
N VAL A 21 2.14 10.18 -14.95
CA VAL A 21 1.30 9.69 -13.84
C VAL A 21 -0.09 9.29 -14.34
N LYS A 22 -0.72 10.11 -15.18
CA LYS A 22 -2.05 9.80 -15.75
C LYS A 22 -2.07 8.51 -16.58
N ARG A 23 -0.98 8.25 -17.33
CA ARG A 23 -0.88 7.06 -18.19
C ARG A 23 -0.57 5.80 -17.41
N ASN A 24 0.38 5.88 -16.47
CA ASN A 24 0.95 4.73 -15.78
C ASN A 24 0.34 4.48 -14.40
N LYS A 25 -0.41 5.43 -13.84
CA LYS A 25 -1.14 5.35 -12.57
C LYS A 25 -0.30 4.82 -11.39
N PRO A 26 0.90 5.37 -11.14
CA PRO A 26 1.73 4.95 -10.02
C PRO A 26 1.01 5.26 -8.69
N LYS A 27 1.05 4.31 -7.75
CA LYS A 27 0.46 4.48 -6.43
C LYS A 27 1.41 5.16 -5.44
N LYS A 28 2.71 4.89 -5.57
CA LYS A 28 3.76 5.42 -4.71
C LYS A 28 4.73 6.26 -5.52
N VAL A 29 4.77 7.56 -5.24
CA VAL A 29 5.57 8.53 -5.98
C VAL A 29 6.50 9.27 -5.02
N VAL A 30 7.78 9.38 -5.37
CA VAL A 30 8.76 10.19 -4.64
C VAL A 30 9.38 11.23 -5.55
N ASP A 31 9.45 12.49 -5.06
CA ASP A 31 10.12 13.61 -5.73
C ASP A 31 11.43 13.95 -5.01
N LEU A 32 12.54 13.70 -5.69
CA LEU A 32 13.90 13.88 -5.18
C LEU A 32 14.39 15.28 -5.52
N GLY A 33 14.72 16.08 -4.51
CA GLY A 33 15.01 17.49 -4.66
C GLY A 33 13.75 18.33 -4.84
N CYS A 34 12.72 18.06 -4.03
CA CYS A 34 11.39 18.63 -4.19
C CYS A 34 11.30 20.16 -3.96
N SER A 35 12.33 20.79 -3.39
CA SER A 35 12.50 22.24 -3.23
C SER A 35 11.22 22.96 -2.73
N GLU A 36 10.56 23.72 -3.59
CA GLU A 36 9.33 24.48 -3.29
C GLU A 36 8.06 23.60 -3.27
N CYS A 37 8.20 22.29 -3.41
CA CYS A 37 7.11 21.30 -3.49
C CYS A 37 6.10 21.60 -4.61
N SER A 38 6.52 22.28 -5.66
CA SER A 38 5.63 22.73 -6.72
C SER A 38 5.06 21.58 -7.54
N LEU A 39 5.85 20.52 -7.76
CA LEU A 39 5.39 19.28 -8.40
C LEU A 39 4.44 18.52 -7.47
N LEU A 40 4.80 18.33 -6.21
CA LEU A 40 3.97 17.63 -5.22
C LEU A 40 2.59 18.29 -5.05
N LYS A 41 2.53 19.64 -5.07
CA LYS A 41 1.25 20.39 -5.01
C LYS A 41 0.32 20.09 -6.17
N GLN A 42 0.85 19.69 -7.33
CA GLN A 42 0.06 19.30 -8.49
C GLN A 42 -0.28 17.80 -8.43
N LEU A 43 0.69 16.95 -8.03
CA LEU A 43 0.50 15.51 -7.93
C LEU A 43 -0.52 15.11 -6.88
N LYS A 44 -0.68 15.86 -5.78
CA LYS A 44 -1.67 15.56 -4.74
C LYS A 44 -3.12 15.52 -5.24
N PHE A 45 -3.44 16.04 -6.43
CA PHE A 45 -4.79 15.96 -7.00
C PHE A 45 -5.04 14.70 -7.82
N HIS A 46 -4.01 13.87 -8.05
CA HIS A 46 -4.13 12.61 -8.77
C HIS A 46 -4.58 11.51 -7.83
N ARG A 47 -5.80 11.01 -8.04
CA ARG A 47 -6.48 10.06 -7.12
C ARG A 47 -5.83 8.68 -7.08
N GLU A 48 -5.11 8.31 -8.12
CA GLU A 48 -4.32 7.08 -8.23
C GLU A 48 -3.14 7.01 -7.26
N ILE A 49 -2.66 8.17 -6.77
CA ILE A 49 -1.52 8.23 -5.84
C ILE A 49 -2.02 8.01 -4.41
N GLU A 50 -1.50 7.00 -3.74
CA GLU A 50 -1.76 6.65 -2.35
C GLU A 50 -0.66 7.17 -1.40
N LEU A 51 0.60 7.16 -1.87
CA LEU A 51 1.75 7.69 -1.13
C LEU A 51 2.54 8.67 -2.01
N LEU A 52 2.67 9.91 -1.53
CA LEU A 52 3.44 10.96 -2.19
C LEU A 52 4.52 11.46 -1.24
N VAL A 53 5.78 11.28 -1.61
CA VAL A 53 6.93 11.65 -0.78
C VAL A 53 7.75 12.74 -1.44
N GLY A 54 8.18 13.72 -0.66
CA GLY A 54 9.17 14.71 -1.08
C GLY A 54 10.45 14.58 -0.27
N VAL A 55 11.61 14.64 -0.93
CA VAL A 55 12.93 14.61 -0.30
C VAL A 55 13.69 15.85 -0.69
N ASP A 56 14.24 16.58 0.28
CA ASP A 56 15.12 17.70 0.05
C ASP A 56 16.16 17.82 1.18
N ILE A 57 17.35 18.34 0.85
CA ILE A 57 18.41 18.54 1.84
C ILE A 57 18.09 19.70 2.79
N ASP A 58 17.32 20.68 2.34
CA ASP A 58 16.91 21.86 3.12
C ASP A 58 15.63 21.55 3.92
N GLY A 59 15.82 21.03 5.14
CA GLY A 59 14.71 20.69 6.04
C GLY A 59 13.88 21.91 6.48
N ALA A 60 14.47 23.10 6.55
CA ALA A 60 13.73 24.34 6.89
C ALA A 60 12.76 24.71 5.76
N LYS A 61 13.20 24.59 4.51
CA LYS A 61 12.38 24.78 3.32
C LYS A 61 11.25 23.76 3.26
N VAL A 62 11.57 22.46 3.44
CA VAL A 62 10.62 21.37 3.49
C VAL A 62 9.52 21.64 4.52
N LYS A 63 9.89 21.95 5.77
CA LYS A 63 8.95 22.24 6.85
C LYS A 63 8.03 23.42 6.51
N LYS A 64 8.57 24.49 5.94
CA LYS A 64 7.80 25.67 5.54
C LYS A 64 6.81 25.37 4.42
N LYS A 65 7.21 24.53 3.45
CA LYS A 65 6.40 24.24 2.24
C LYS A 65 5.35 23.16 2.44
N MET A 66 5.50 22.32 3.46
CA MET A 66 4.54 21.28 3.80
C MET A 66 3.13 21.83 4.07
N HIS A 67 3.00 23.04 4.63
CA HIS A 67 1.68 23.66 4.83
C HIS A 67 0.86 23.78 3.54
N GLY A 68 1.50 24.00 2.38
CA GLY A 68 0.83 24.06 1.08
C GLY A 68 0.35 22.69 0.54
N LEU A 69 0.73 21.60 1.22
CA LEU A 69 0.32 20.24 0.90
C LEU A 69 -0.85 19.77 1.78
N ALA A 70 -1.24 20.55 2.80
CA ALA A 70 -2.36 20.22 3.68
C ALA A 70 -3.65 19.99 2.87
N PRO A 71 -4.56 19.14 3.38
CA PRO A 71 -5.88 18.96 2.79
C PRO A 71 -6.65 20.27 2.73
N MET A 72 -7.39 20.46 1.64
CA MET A 72 -8.30 21.60 1.46
C MET A 72 -9.72 21.23 1.87
N SER A 73 -10.58 22.21 2.05
CA SER A 73 -11.99 21.98 2.39
C SER A 73 -12.69 21.03 1.41
N THR A 74 -12.32 21.08 0.12
CA THR A 74 -12.83 20.17 -0.91
C THR A 74 -12.46 18.71 -0.67
N ASP A 75 -11.29 18.44 -0.06
CA ASP A 75 -10.84 17.07 0.22
C ASP A 75 -11.70 16.42 1.34
N TYR A 76 -12.24 17.24 2.26
CA TYR A 76 -13.17 16.78 3.29
C TYR A 76 -14.61 16.61 2.77
N LEU A 77 -15.01 17.42 1.79
CA LEU A 77 -16.35 17.35 1.20
C LEU A 77 -16.47 16.21 0.16
N GLN A 78 -15.37 15.90 -0.51
CA GLN A 78 -15.28 14.85 -1.52
C GLN A 78 -14.07 13.96 -1.23
N PRO A 79 -14.14 13.14 -0.18
CA PRO A 79 -13.02 12.27 0.19
C PRO A 79 -12.68 11.30 -0.95
N ARG A 80 -11.44 10.80 -0.92
CA ARG A 80 -10.96 9.76 -1.84
C ARG A 80 -11.43 8.39 -1.35
N ASP A 81 -11.52 7.43 -2.26
CA ASP A 81 -11.75 6.03 -1.92
C ASP A 81 -10.55 5.46 -1.16
N ASP A 82 -9.33 5.72 -1.68
CA ASP A 82 -8.08 5.38 -1.03
C ASP A 82 -7.45 6.63 -0.39
N GLN A 83 -6.88 6.45 0.81
CA GLN A 83 -6.25 7.55 1.53
C GLN A 83 -4.94 7.98 0.84
N LEU A 84 -4.77 9.29 0.61
CA LEU A 84 -3.47 9.86 0.23
C LEU A 84 -2.67 10.18 1.49
N LEU A 85 -1.48 9.58 1.60
CA LEU A 85 -0.46 9.96 2.56
C LEU A 85 0.59 10.83 1.88
N ILE A 86 0.89 12.01 2.45
CA ILE A 86 1.98 12.86 1.98
C ILE A 86 3.03 12.96 3.08
N GLU A 87 4.26 12.57 2.76
CA GLU A 87 5.39 12.62 3.68
C GLU A 87 6.52 13.47 3.11
N MET A 88 7.20 14.20 3.98
CA MET A 88 8.31 15.05 3.60
C MET A 88 9.54 14.67 4.42
N TYR A 89 10.64 14.34 3.75
CA TYR A 89 11.87 13.94 4.40
C TYR A 89 12.99 14.96 4.16
N GLN A 90 13.65 15.35 5.22
CA GLN A 90 14.95 16.00 5.10
C GLN A 90 16.01 14.92 4.88
N GLY A 91 16.71 14.97 3.76
CA GLY A 91 17.74 13.98 3.45
C GLY A 91 18.49 14.31 2.16
N SER A 92 19.64 13.66 1.98
CA SER A 92 20.42 13.73 0.76
C SER A 92 20.04 12.59 -0.19
N VAL A 93 19.87 12.92 -1.46
CA VAL A 93 19.60 11.95 -2.53
C VAL A 93 20.80 11.04 -2.84
N THR A 94 21.95 11.31 -2.22
CA THR A 94 23.18 10.50 -2.30
C THR A 94 23.35 9.58 -1.10
N GLN A 95 22.37 9.51 -0.18
CA GLN A 95 22.38 8.66 1.01
C GLN A 95 21.23 7.66 0.95
N ARG A 96 21.51 6.42 1.34
CA ARG A 96 20.50 5.36 1.40
C ARG A 96 19.54 5.62 2.56
N ASP A 97 18.24 5.59 2.25
CA ASP A 97 17.15 5.66 3.21
C ASP A 97 16.16 4.52 2.92
N ALA A 98 15.98 3.63 3.90
CA ALA A 98 15.13 2.45 3.74
C ALA A 98 13.66 2.81 3.46
N ARG A 99 13.21 3.99 3.90
CA ARG A 99 11.84 4.49 3.67
C ARG A 99 11.56 4.78 2.19
N LEU A 100 12.62 5.02 1.39
CA LEU A 100 12.53 5.37 -0.03
C LEU A 100 12.56 4.15 -0.96
N ARG A 101 12.41 2.93 -0.45
CA ARG A 101 12.36 1.72 -1.27
C ARG A 101 10.92 1.36 -1.65
N GLY A 102 10.79 0.70 -2.82
CA GLY A 102 9.49 0.16 -3.26
C GLY A 102 8.52 1.22 -3.78
N PHE A 103 9.03 2.29 -4.40
CA PHE A 103 8.24 3.29 -5.12
C PHE A 103 7.97 2.85 -6.55
N ASP A 104 6.80 3.22 -7.08
CA ASP A 104 6.46 2.97 -8.47
C ASP A 104 7.12 4.00 -9.38
N LEU A 105 7.22 5.25 -8.91
CA LEU A 105 7.83 6.35 -9.65
C LEU A 105 8.72 7.19 -8.72
N ALA A 106 9.96 7.43 -9.16
CA ALA A 106 10.83 8.47 -8.62
C ALA A 106 11.03 9.58 -9.66
N THR A 107 10.96 10.83 -9.23
CA THR A 107 11.25 12.01 -10.06
C THR A 107 12.45 12.76 -9.53
N SER A 108 13.29 13.24 -10.44
CA SER A 108 14.46 14.09 -10.17
C SER A 108 14.51 15.17 -11.25
N ILE A 109 13.86 16.31 -10.94
CA ILE A 109 13.59 17.36 -11.93
C ILE A 109 14.52 18.54 -11.71
N GLU A 110 15.49 18.73 -12.63
CA GLU A 110 16.52 19.79 -12.56
C GLU A 110 17.24 19.74 -11.18
N LEU A 111 17.81 18.59 -10.87
CA LEU A 111 18.52 18.35 -9.62
C LEU A 111 19.97 17.93 -9.84
N ILE A 112 20.22 17.00 -10.76
CA ILE A 112 21.55 16.35 -10.86
C ILE A 112 22.66 17.34 -11.21
N GLU A 113 22.35 18.41 -11.94
CA GLU A 113 23.29 19.50 -12.29
C GLU A 113 23.79 20.28 -11.07
N HIS A 114 23.08 20.21 -9.94
CA HIS A 114 23.51 20.82 -8.68
C HIS A 114 24.46 19.92 -7.87
N LEU A 115 24.58 18.65 -8.25
CA LEU A 115 25.47 17.67 -7.64
C LEU A 115 26.87 17.75 -8.25
N THR A 116 27.90 17.33 -7.53
CA THR A 116 29.20 17.05 -8.16
C THR A 116 29.10 15.76 -8.99
N LEU A 117 29.98 15.56 -9.96
CA LEU A 117 29.97 14.31 -10.76
C LEU A 117 30.14 13.06 -9.88
N ALA A 118 30.93 13.14 -8.82
CA ALA A 118 31.04 12.03 -7.85
C ALA A 118 29.72 11.81 -7.07
N ASP A 119 28.97 12.85 -6.80
CA ASP A 119 27.67 12.73 -6.16
C ASP A 119 26.58 12.23 -7.13
N VAL A 120 26.71 12.49 -8.44
CA VAL A 120 25.84 11.90 -9.46
C VAL A 120 26.05 10.38 -9.55
N GLU A 121 27.28 9.89 -9.41
CA GLU A 121 27.53 8.44 -9.31
C GLU A 121 26.85 7.84 -8.08
N ARG A 122 27.00 8.47 -6.90
CA ARG A 122 26.32 8.05 -5.67
C ARG A 122 24.79 8.13 -5.79
N PHE A 123 24.28 9.17 -6.43
CA PHE A 123 22.85 9.30 -6.75
C PHE A 123 22.38 8.11 -7.59
N SER A 124 23.15 7.71 -8.59
CA SER A 124 22.84 6.56 -9.44
C SER A 124 22.78 5.27 -8.62
N GLU A 125 23.80 5.01 -7.77
CA GLU A 125 23.83 3.86 -6.88
C GLU A 125 22.65 3.84 -5.89
N VAL A 126 22.26 5.00 -5.36
CA VAL A 126 21.17 5.12 -4.39
C VAL A 126 19.82 4.96 -5.08
N VAL A 127 19.55 5.70 -6.14
CA VAL A 127 18.24 5.71 -6.77
C VAL A 127 17.98 4.42 -7.55
N PHE A 128 18.90 4.03 -8.41
CA PHE A 128 18.72 2.87 -9.29
C PHE A 128 19.17 1.55 -8.65
N GLY A 129 20.23 1.58 -7.82
CA GLY A 129 20.75 0.37 -7.19
C GLY A 129 20.13 0.01 -5.84
N TYR A 130 19.70 1.01 -5.04
CA TYR A 130 19.18 0.75 -3.69
C TYR A 130 17.68 1.00 -3.56
N MET A 131 17.15 2.13 -4.02
CA MET A 131 15.71 2.42 -3.98
C MET A 131 14.94 1.55 -4.98
N THR A 132 15.51 1.33 -6.14
CA THR A 132 15.01 0.47 -7.24
C THR A 132 13.54 0.70 -7.61
N PRO A 133 13.11 1.96 -7.88
CA PRO A 133 11.73 2.23 -8.26
C PRO A 133 11.40 1.58 -9.62
N ALA A 134 10.11 1.36 -9.89
CA ALA A 134 9.68 0.75 -11.15
C ALA A 134 9.96 1.68 -12.34
N ALA A 135 9.84 3.00 -12.14
CA ALA A 135 10.21 4.00 -13.13
C ALA A 135 10.94 5.18 -12.46
N VAL A 136 11.84 5.82 -13.22
CA VAL A 136 12.53 7.05 -12.81
C VAL A 136 12.44 8.07 -13.93
N ILE A 137 12.10 9.32 -13.60
CA ILE A 137 12.15 10.45 -14.54
C ILE A 137 13.24 11.41 -14.06
N VAL A 138 14.27 11.59 -14.86
CA VAL A 138 15.34 12.55 -14.60
C VAL A 138 15.31 13.62 -15.67
N SER A 139 15.29 14.90 -15.27
CA SER A 139 15.51 16.02 -16.18
C SER A 139 16.72 16.83 -15.75
N THR A 140 17.42 17.40 -16.75
CA THR A 140 18.57 18.29 -16.55
C THR A 140 18.70 19.25 -17.74
N PRO A 141 19.30 20.42 -17.57
CA PRO A 141 19.56 21.33 -18.68
C PRO A 141 20.40 20.69 -19.79
N ASN A 142 20.08 21.05 -21.02
CA ASN A 142 20.88 20.68 -22.17
C ASN A 142 21.81 21.85 -22.56
N SER A 143 23.13 21.68 -22.41
CA SER A 143 24.11 22.71 -22.68
C SER A 143 24.19 23.08 -24.18
N GLU A 144 23.84 22.14 -25.08
CA GLU A 144 23.81 22.45 -26.53
C GLU A 144 22.76 23.49 -26.89
N PHE A 145 21.77 23.72 -26.02
CA PHE A 145 20.75 24.74 -26.19
C PHE A 145 21.22 26.13 -25.75
N ASN A 146 22.25 26.22 -24.92
CA ASN A 146 22.74 27.49 -24.32
C ASN A 146 23.10 28.58 -25.32
N PRO A 147 23.68 28.28 -26.53
CA PRO A 147 23.95 29.30 -27.52
C PRO A 147 22.71 30.07 -28.00
N LEU A 148 21.51 29.58 -27.74
CA LEU A 148 20.27 30.30 -28.05
C LEU A 148 19.93 31.38 -27.02
N PHE A 149 20.64 31.43 -25.89
CA PHE A 149 20.52 32.47 -24.86
C PHE A 149 21.65 33.49 -24.98
N PRO A 150 21.48 34.59 -25.73
CA PRO A 150 22.60 35.49 -26.15
C PRO A 150 23.26 36.24 -24.99
N ARG A 151 22.66 36.24 -23.81
CA ARG A 151 23.19 36.88 -22.60
C ARG A 151 23.73 35.89 -21.56
N LEU A 152 23.74 34.63 -21.90
CA LEU A 152 24.20 33.60 -20.98
C LEU A 152 25.73 33.53 -21.02
N ALA A 153 26.34 33.80 -19.86
CA ALA A 153 27.77 33.58 -19.64
C ALA A 153 27.96 32.45 -18.65
N GLY A 154 28.42 31.30 -19.13
CA GLY A 154 28.57 30.08 -18.30
C GLY A 154 27.31 29.25 -18.21
N PHE A 155 27.04 28.72 -17.03
CA PHE A 155 25.85 27.88 -16.77
C PHE A 155 24.58 28.71 -16.62
N ARG A 156 23.42 28.10 -16.80
CA ARG A 156 22.10 28.74 -16.66
C ARG A 156 21.80 29.22 -15.25
N HIS A 157 22.40 28.57 -14.25
CA HIS A 157 22.26 28.92 -12.85
C HIS A 157 23.63 28.92 -12.16
N SER A 158 23.84 29.78 -11.18
CA SER A 158 25.13 29.91 -10.47
C SER A 158 25.47 28.65 -9.63
N ASP A 159 24.47 27.91 -9.22
CA ASP A 159 24.63 26.67 -8.40
C ASP A 159 24.89 25.42 -9.23
N HIS A 160 24.77 25.50 -10.57
CA HIS A 160 25.10 24.36 -11.43
C HIS A 160 26.59 24.03 -11.33
N LYS A 161 26.89 22.77 -11.18
CA LYS A 161 28.25 22.21 -11.17
C LYS A 161 28.69 21.79 -12.58
N PHE A 162 27.70 21.41 -13.39
CA PHE A 162 27.86 21.08 -14.81
C PHE A 162 26.53 21.28 -15.55
N GLU A 163 26.59 21.32 -16.84
CA GLU A 163 25.43 21.16 -17.73
C GLU A 163 25.87 20.27 -18.89
N TRP A 164 25.22 19.12 -19.00
CA TRP A 164 25.60 18.11 -19.99
C TRP A 164 25.04 18.39 -21.38
N THR A 165 25.83 18.04 -22.39
CA THR A 165 25.35 17.81 -23.74
C THR A 165 24.42 16.61 -23.81
N ARG A 166 23.70 16.46 -24.92
CA ARG A 166 22.88 15.25 -25.16
C ARG A 166 23.71 13.95 -25.12
N ALA A 167 24.92 14.00 -25.69
CA ALA A 167 25.81 12.86 -25.71
C ALA A 167 26.28 12.45 -24.31
N GLU A 168 26.66 13.42 -23.47
CA GLU A 168 27.08 13.14 -22.07
C GLU A 168 25.92 12.60 -21.24
N PHE A 169 24.73 13.20 -21.33
CA PHE A 169 23.54 12.72 -20.63
C PHE A 169 23.17 11.30 -21.07
N LYS A 170 23.20 11.04 -22.40
CA LYS A 170 22.95 9.70 -22.94
C LYS A 170 23.97 8.69 -22.43
N SER A 171 25.27 9.04 -22.44
CA SER A 171 26.32 8.14 -21.97
C SER A 171 26.14 7.76 -20.48
N TRP A 172 25.83 8.74 -19.63
CA TRP A 172 25.52 8.50 -18.22
C TRP A 172 24.28 7.60 -18.07
N ALA A 173 23.21 7.91 -18.77
CA ALA A 173 21.95 7.20 -18.66
C ALA A 173 22.08 5.73 -19.12
N LEU A 174 22.81 5.47 -20.21
CA LEU A 174 23.06 4.09 -20.69
C LEU A 174 23.92 3.31 -19.72
N LYS A 175 24.94 3.93 -19.11
CA LYS A 175 25.74 3.29 -18.05
C LYS A 175 24.86 2.91 -16.85
N VAL A 176 23.97 3.81 -16.40
CA VAL A 176 23.02 3.52 -15.32
C VAL A 176 22.11 2.33 -15.68
N CYS A 177 21.64 2.27 -16.92
CA CYS A 177 20.82 1.14 -17.39
C CYS A 177 21.58 -0.17 -17.33
N GLU A 178 22.82 -0.19 -17.80
CA GLU A 178 23.70 -1.37 -17.78
C GLU A 178 24.00 -1.83 -16.36
N ASP A 179 24.39 -0.89 -15.47
CA ASP A 179 24.81 -1.19 -14.10
C ASP A 179 23.67 -1.65 -13.19
N HIS A 180 22.41 -1.20 -13.45
CA HIS A 180 21.29 -1.39 -12.54
C HIS A 180 20.07 -2.09 -13.14
N GLY A 181 20.11 -2.52 -14.39
CA GLY A 181 19.02 -3.27 -15.04
C GLY A 181 17.80 -2.39 -15.35
N TYR A 182 18.02 -1.26 -15.99
CA TYR A 182 16.97 -0.38 -16.52
C TYR A 182 17.09 -0.27 -18.04
N GLU A 183 16.02 0.18 -18.65
CA GLU A 183 16.00 0.73 -20.00
C GLU A 183 15.64 2.22 -19.93
N VAL A 184 16.02 3.03 -20.94
CA VAL A 184 15.79 4.46 -20.93
C VAL A 184 15.25 4.96 -22.26
N GLU A 185 14.21 5.80 -22.18
CA GLU A 185 13.68 6.58 -23.29
C GLU A 185 14.14 8.05 -23.15
N PHE A 186 14.64 8.62 -24.26
CA PHE A 186 15.11 10.01 -24.26
C PHE A 186 14.07 10.92 -24.90
N THR A 187 13.81 12.04 -24.23
CA THR A 187 12.92 13.10 -24.69
C THR A 187 13.33 14.45 -24.08
N GLY A 188 12.46 15.43 -24.08
CA GLY A 188 12.70 16.72 -23.44
C GLY A 188 11.56 17.69 -23.60
N VAL A 189 11.73 18.87 -22.99
CA VAL A 189 10.80 19.99 -23.08
C VAL A 189 11.53 21.28 -23.47
N GLY A 190 10.78 22.27 -23.91
CA GLY A 190 11.37 23.51 -24.41
C GLY A 190 11.94 23.33 -25.80
N ARG A 191 11.08 23.22 -26.81
CA ARG A 191 11.49 23.12 -28.22
C ARG A 191 12.27 24.33 -28.67
N ALA A 192 13.29 24.08 -29.49
CA ALA A 192 14.04 25.13 -30.16
C ALA A 192 13.18 25.87 -31.22
N PRO A 193 13.58 27.10 -31.61
CA PRO A 193 12.96 27.75 -32.74
C PRO A 193 13.00 26.89 -34.03
N PRO A 194 12.08 27.11 -34.96
CA PRO A 194 12.03 26.35 -36.22
C PRO A 194 13.39 26.27 -36.93
N GLY A 195 13.74 25.06 -37.39
CA GLY A 195 15.01 24.81 -38.08
C GLY A 195 16.24 24.66 -37.20
N GLN A 196 16.12 24.74 -35.86
CA GLN A 196 17.25 24.56 -34.93
C GLN A 196 17.12 23.34 -34.02
N GLN A 197 15.95 22.70 -34.01
CA GLN A 197 15.65 21.57 -33.11
C GLN A 197 16.65 20.41 -33.24
N GLU A 198 17.01 20.04 -34.46
CA GLU A 198 17.96 18.93 -34.70
C GLU A 198 19.34 19.24 -34.16
N ARG A 199 19.79 20.50 -34.36
CA ARG A 199 21.11 20.97 -33.93
C ARG A 199 21.26 21.03 -32.43
N VAL A 200 20.28 21.61 -31.72
CA VAL A 200 20.39 21.90 -30.29
C VAL A 200 19.49 21.05 -29.40
N GLY A 201 18.56 20.33 -29.93
CA GLY A 201 17.61 19.50 -29.15
C GLY A 201 16.62 20.31 -28.34
N PHE A 202 16.13 19.72 -27.27
CA PHE A 202 15.26 20.33 -26.27
C PHE A 202 16.09 21.18 -25.30
N CYS A 203 15.47 22.22 -24.73
CA CYS A 203 16.11 23.05 -23.74
C CYS A 203 16.41 22.31 -22.44
N SER A 204 15.47 21.52 -21.96
CA SER A 204 15.63 20.57 -20.84
C SER A 204 15.49 19.15 -21.38
N GLN A 205 16.52 18.36 -21.21
CA GLN A 205 16.52 16.94 -21.63
C GLN A 205 15.96 16.06 -20.52
N ILE A 206 15.27 14.99 -20.91
CA ILE A 206 14.57 14.08 -20.00
C ILE A 206 14.92 12.65 -20.38
N GLY A 207 15.32 11.86 -19.38
CA GLY A 207 15.40 10.40 -19.43
C GLY A 207 14.26 9.79 -18.62
N VAL A 208 13.52 8.89 -19.25
CA VAL A 208 12.50 8.06 -18.57
C VAL A 208 13.05 6.65 -18.49
N PHE A 209 13.36 6.22 -17.27
CA PHE A 209 13.95 4.92 -17.01
C PHE A 209 12.86 3.97 -16.55
N HIS A 210 12.85 2.75 -17.09
CA HIS A 210 11.99 1.65 -16.68
C HIS A 210 12.85 0.48 -16.22
N ARG A 211 12.54 -0.06 -15.04
CA ARG A 211 13.29 -1.19 -14.50
C ARG A 211 13.00 -2.46 -15.30
N LEU A 212 14.05 -3.10 -15.78
CA LEU A 212 13.98 -4.40 -16.45
C LEU A 212 13.83 -5.52 -15.41
N GLY A 213 13.09 -6.56 -15.75
CA GLY A 213 13.04 -7.77 -14.93
C GLY A 213 12.31 -7.63 -13.60
N GLY A 214 11.50 -6.60 -13.43
CA GLY A 214 10.46 -6.60 -12.41
C GLY A 214 9.40 -7.62 -12.80
N GLY A 215 9.69 -8.93 -12.68
CA GLY A 215 8.65 -9.93 -12.63
C GLY A 215 7.63 -9.48 -11.60
N GLU A 216 6.34 -9.76 -11.84
CA GLU A 216 5.27 -9.44 -10.91
C GLU A 216 5.73 -9.77 -9.50
N LEU A 217 5.90 -8.73 -8.66
CA LEU A 217 6.11 -8.93 -7.24
C LEU A 217 4.79 -9.51 -6.72
N TYR A 218 4.75 -10.83 -6.58
CA TYR A 218 3.63 -11.49 -5.93
C TYR A 218 3.56 -10.99 -4.50
N SER A 219 2.75 -9.97 -4.27
CA SER A 219 2.46 -9.45 -2.94
C SER A 219 1.14 -10.05 -2.46
N LYS A 220 1.13 -10.63 -1.27
CA LYS A 220 -0.09 -11.04 -0.59
C LYS A 220 -0.43 -9.98 0.44
N ASN A 221 -1.57 -9.32 0.28
CA ASN A 221 -2.11 -8.42 1.29
C ASN A 221 -2.84 -9.25 2.34
N TYR A 222 -2.38 -9.17 3.58
CA TYR A 222 -3.09 -9.79 4.69
C TYR A 222 -4.26 -8.89 5.13
N PRO A 223 -5.39 -9.48 5.56
CA PRO A 223 -6.51 -8.72 6.09
C PRO A 223 -6.06 -7.85 7.27
N SER A 224 -6.54 -6.61 7.33
CA SER A 224 -6.22 -5.67 8.40
C SER A 224 -7.49 -5.15 9.05
N LEU A 225 -7.46 -4.97 10.39
CA LEU A 225 -8.55 -4.33 11.13
C LEU A 225 -8.70 -2.83 10.82
N HIS A 226 -7.77 -2.23 10.07
CA HIS A 226 -7.93 -0.88 9.51
C HIS A 226 -8.90 -0.83 8.33
N ASP A 227 -9.14 -1.97 7.67
CA ASP A 227 -10.22 -2.10 6.70
C ASP A 227 -11.56 -2.26 7.43
N ASN A 228 -12.48 -1.32 7.19
CA ASN A 228 -13.80 -1.33 7.82
C ASN A 228 -14.63 -2.59 7.52
N ASN A 229 -14.45 -3.21 6.37
CA ASN A 229 -15.15 -4.43 6.01
C ASN A 229 -14.60 -5.63 6.79
N VAL A 230 -13.27 -5.71 6.90
CA VAL A 230 -12.60 -6.75 7.72
C VAL A 230 -12.95 -6.57 9.19
N LEU A 231 -12.86 -5.33 9.71
CA LEU A 231 -13.25 -5.00 11.09
C LEU A 231 -14.69 -5.41 11.38
N ARG A 232 -15.64 -5.02 10.51
CA ARG A 232 -17.06 -5.35 10.64
C ARG A 232 -17.28 -6.85 10.63
N ARG A 233 -16.66 -7.58 9.72
CA ARG A 233 -16.76 -9.04 9.62
C ARG A 233 -16.26 -9.73 10.90
N VAL A 234 -15.07 -9.35 11.38
CA VAL A 234 -14.49 -9.89 12.63
C VAL A 234 -15.39 -9.58 13.81
N LEU A 235 -15.90 -8.36 13.93
CA LEU A 235 -16.80 -7.94 15.01
C LEU A 235 -18.11 -8.75 15.02
N VAL A 236 -18.72 -8.95 13.85
CA VAL A 236 -19.95 -9.75 13.70
C VAL A 236 -19.72 -11.19 14.16
N MET A 237 -18.61 -11.81 13.72
CA MET A 237 -18.26 -13.16 14.16
C MET A 237 -18.08 -13.27 15.67
N GLU A 238 -17.41 -12.33 16.31
CA GLU A 238 -17.23 -12.27 17.76
C GLU A 238 -18.58 -12.12 18.49
N VAL A 239 -19.42 -11.22 18.01
CA VAL A 239 -20.76 -10.98 18.59
C VAL A 239 -21.62 -12.22 18.50
N LEU A 240 -21.71 -12.86 17.35
CA LEU A 240 -22.51 -14.07 17.15
C LEU A 240 -21.97 -15.25 17.96
N TYR A 241 -20.65 -15.43 18.02
CA TYR A 241 -20.02 -16.46 18.83
C TYR A 241 -20.39 -16.32 20.32
N TRP A 242 -20.21 -15.12 20.89
CA TRP A 242 -20.50 -14.91 22.32
C TRP A 242 -21.99 -14.89 22.63
N ALA A 243 -22.81 -14.39 21.73
CA ALA A 243 -24.27 -14.46 21.88
C ALA A 243 -24.74 -15.91 21.91
N GLU A 244 -24.19 -16.78 21.07
CA GLU A 244 -24.49 -18.21 21.05
C GLU A 244 -23.96 -18.92 22.30
N GLN A 245 -22.77 -18.58 22.82
CA GLN A 245 -22.27 -19.16 24.07
C GLN A 245 -23.16 -18.79 25.27
N LEU A 246 -23.65 -17.52 25.33
CA LEU A 246 -24.59 -17.11 26.36
C LEU A 246 -25.92 -17.83 26.23
N ARG A 247 -26.45 -18.02 25.02
CA ARG A 247 -27.67 -18.79 24.75
C ARG A 247 -27.54 -20.24 25.25
N ARG A 248 -26.43 -20.93 24.92
CA ARG A 248 -26.19 -22.33 25.33
C ARG A 248 -26.18 -22.47 26.85
N ARG A 249 -25.42 -21.62 27.55
CA ARG A 249 -25.38 -21.65 29.02
C ARG A 249 -26.76 -21.46 29.63
N TRP A 250 -27.51 -20.50 29.09
CA TRP A 250 -28.85 -20.22 29.56
C TRP A 250 -29.81 -21.42 29.34
N VAL A 251 -29.74 -22.09 28.20
CA VAL A 251 -30.53 -23.31 27.91
C VAL A 251 -30.12 -24.45 28.82
N GLU A 252 -28.84 -24.66 29.11
CA GLU A 252 -28.31 -25.65 30.04
C GLU A 252 -28.82 -25.42 31.47
N GLU A 253 -28.84 -24.16 31.92
CA GLU A 253 -29.35 -23.75 33.23
C GLU A 253 -30.88 -24.00 33.34
N GLU A 254 -31.64 -23.69 32.30
CA GLU A 254 -33.10 -23.87 32.27
C GLU A 254 -33.52 -25.35 32.16
N THR A 255 -32.76 -26.15 31.42
CA THR A 255 -33.11 -27.56 31.18
C THR A 255 -32.60 -28.51 32.26
N GLY A 256 -31.72 -28.07 33.15
CA GLY A 256 -31.19 -28.87 34.25
C GLY A 256 -30.32 -30.05 33.81
N GLN A 257 -29.94 -30.12 32.53
CA GLN A 257 -29.05 -31.15 31.98
C GLN A 257 -27.60 -30.72 32.13
N ARG A 258 -26.97 -31.11 33.24
CA ARG A 258 -25.51 -31.23 33.28
C ARG A 258 -25.17 -32.58 32.67
N ASP A 259 -24.64 -32.58 31.48
CA ASP A 259 -23.99 -33.75 30.90
C ASP A 259 -22.71 -34.01 31.70
N ASP A 260 -22.76 -35.00 32.60
CA ASP A 260 -21.57 -35.64 33.16
C ASP A 260 -20.84 -36.38 32.02
N ALA A 261 -20.13 -35.66 31.20
CA ALA A 261 -19.30 -36.25 30.16
C ALA A 261 -17.99 -36.73 30.78
N ASP A 262 -18.00 -38.02 31.00
CA ASP A 262 -16.90 -38.93 31.29
C ASP A 262 -15.66 -38.61 30.45
N THR A 263 -14.55 -38.28 31.10
CA THR A 263 -13.25 -38.00 30.50
C THR A 263 -12.62 -39.32 30.04
N PRO A 264 -12.38 -39.56 28.76
CA PRO A 264 -11.54 -40.67 28.35
C PRO A 264 -10.06 -40.33 28.59
N ARG A 265 -9.36 -41.13 29.38
CA ARG A 265 -7.88 -41.09 29.48
C ARG A 265 -7.27 -41.42 28.12
N PRO A 266 -6.26 -40.70 27.67
CA PRO A 266 -5.52 -41.09 26.47
C PRO A 266 -4.61 -42.27 26.77
N ALA A 267 -4.66 -43.26 25.88
CA ALA A 267 -3.72 -44.37 25.82
C ALA A 267 -2.35 -43.87 25.34
N GLU A 268 -1.31 -44.33 26.02
CA GLU A 268 0.08 -44.14 25.67
C GLU A 268 0.40 -44.77 24.30
N GLY A 269 1.04 -44.00 23.41
CA GLY A 269 1.56 -44.44 22.12
C GLY A 269 2.49 -43.43 21.50
N ASP A 270 3.76 -43.85 21.35
CA ASP A 270 4.95 -43.16 20.89
C ASP A 270 4.78 -42.23 19.69
N GLY A 271 5.26 -40.97 19.84
CA GLY A 271 5.33 -39.97 18.76
C GLY A 271 6.00 -38.67 19.19
N GLU A 272 7.25 -38.77 19.66
CA GLU A 272 8.05 -37.61 20.12
C GLU A 272 8.76 -36.86 18.99
N GLU A 273 8.08 -36.21 18.06
CA GLU A 273 8.83 -35.23 17.24
C GLU A 273 7.99 -34.06 16.65
N TYR A 274 6.66 -34.12 16.76
CA TYR A 274 5.78 -33.05 16.24
C TYR A 274 5.23 -32.09 17.30
N HIS A 275 5.43 -32.34 18.58
CA HIS A 275 4.86 -31.52 19.67
C HIS A 275 5.69 -30.27 20.05
N ARG A 276 6.95 -30.17 19.64
CA ARG A 276 7.83 -29.09 20.11
C ARG A 276 7.60 -27.74 19.38
N ALA A 277 7.02 -27.76 18.19
CA ALA A 277 6.75 -26.53 17.44
C ALA A 277 5.37 -25.93 17.79
N SER A 278 4.41 -26.73 18.23
CA SER A 278 3.09 -26.25 18.61
C SER A 278 3.02 -25.73 20.04
N GLU A 279 3.83 -26.25 20.96
CA GLU A 279 3.90 -25.77 22.34
C GLU A 279 4.55 -24.38 22.43
N GLN A 280 5.57 -24.10 21.63
CA GLN A 280 6.19 -22.76 21.59
C GLN A 280 5.26 -21.68 20.99
N HIS A 281 4.33 -22.04 20.13
CA HIS A 281 3.34 -21.10 19.60
C HIS A 281 2.22 -20.80 20.61
N LEU A 282 1.81 -21.80 21.37
CA LEU A 282 0.81 -21.65 22.44
C LEU A 282 1.36 -20.88 23.65
N GLU A 283 2.62 -21.09 24.03
CA GLU A 283 3.26 -20.33 25.11
C GLU A 283 3.46 -18.85 24.76
N MET A 284 3.66 -18.52 23.48
CA MET A 284 3.79 -17.13 23.03
C MET A 284 2.43 -16.41 22.93
N GLU A 285 1.34 -17.12 22.64
CA GLU A 285 -0.01 -16.58 22.70
C GLU A 285 -0.50 -16.41 24.15
N GLU A 286 -0.14 -17.31 25.06
CA GLU A 286 -0.44 -17.17 26.49
C GLU A 286 0.34 -16.03 27.16
N GLN A 287 1.58 -15.80 26.78
CA GLN A 287 2.39 -14.69 27.29
C GLN A 287 1.92 -13.31 26.75
N THR A 288 1.45 -13.23 25.51
CA THR A 288 0.84 -12.01 24.98
C THR A 288 -0.55 -11.74 25.56
N ALA A 289 -1.34 -12.78 25.83
CA ALA A 289 -2.62 -12.66 26.53
C ALA A 289 -2.44 -12.26 27.99
N ALA A 290 -1.41 -12.79 28.67
CA ALA A 290 -1.10 -12.45 30.07
C ALA A 290 -0.56 -11.02 30.22
N ALA A 291 0.23 -10.53 29.28
CA ALA A 291 0.73 -9.16 29.27
C ALA A 291 -0.40 -8.14 29.01
N CYS A 292 -1.37 -8.47 28.16
CA CYS A 292 -2.56 -7.64 27.92
C CYS A 292 -3.53 -7.70 29.10
N GLY A 293 -3.65 -8.85 29.78
CA GLY A 293 -4.48 -9.04 30.98
C GLY A 293 -3.95 -8.32 32.23
N ALA A 294 -2.63 -8.16 32.37
CA ALA A 294 -2.02 -7.45 33.49
C ALA A 294 -2.21 -5.92 33.41
N ALA A 295 -2.25 -5.36 32.19
CA ALA A 295 -2.55 -3.93 31.99
C ALA A 295 -4.02 -3.56 32.24
N MET A 296 -4.95 -4.53 32.15
CA MET A 296 -6.39 -4.32 32.36
C MET A 296 -6.89 -4.65 33.78
N LYS A 297 -6.10 -5.36 34.60
CA LYS A 297 -6.50 -5.70 35.99
C LYS A 297 -6.60 -4.50 36.92
N ASN A 298 -6.04 -3.34 36.56
CA ASN A 298 -6.10 -2.12 37.34
C ASN A 298 -7.32 -1.20 37.05
N LEU A 299 -8.25 -1.65 36.17
CA LEU A 299 -9.43 -0.84 35.80
C LEU A 299 -10.79 -1.47 36.16
N VAL A 300 -10.80 -2.66 36.76
CA VAL A 300 -12.05 -3.35 37.13
C VAL A 300 -12.00 -3.81 38.58
N GLU A 301 -11.90 -2.87 39.51
CA GLU A 301 -12.41 -3.03 40.87
C GLU A 301 -13.52 -2.01 41.05
N HIS A 302 -14.72 -2.56 41.40
CA HIS A 302 -16.00 -1.93 41.73
C HIS A 302 -16.96 -1.65 40.56
N GLN A 303 -17.79 -2.65 40.26
CA GLN A 303 -19.25 -2.50 40.31
C GLN A 303 -19.88 -3.88 40.06
N ASP A 304 -20.45 -4.47 41.12
CA ASP A 304 -21.44 -5.53 41.04
C ASP A 304 -22.69 -4.95 40.36
N VAL A 305 -22.81 -5.26 39.06
CA VAL A 305 -24.06 -5.05 38.33
C VAL A 305 -24.72 -6.41 38.17
N GLU A 306 -25.87 -6.56 38.82
CA GLU A 306 -26.74 -7.71 38.74
C GLU A 306 -26.92 -8.18 37.29
N ALA A 307 -26.93 -9.50 37.08
CA ALA A 307 -27.09 -10.14 35.80
C ALA A 307 -28.36 -9.63 35.12
N GLY A 308 -28.20 -8.87 34.05
CA GLY A 308 -29.31 -8.42 33.20
C GLY A 308 -30.04 -9.65 32.67
N GLU A 309 -31.29 -9.77 33.02
CA GLU A 309 -32.16 -10.89 32.67
C GLU A 309 -32.26 -11.04 31.13
N LEU A 310 -32.06 -12.25 30.66
CA LEU A 310 -32.39 -12.62 29.28
C LEU A 310 -33.93 -12.77 29.22
N PHE A 311 -34.59 -12.04 28.33
CA PHE A 311 -36.05 -12.03 28.24
C PHE A 311 -36.56 -12.80 27.04
N TRP A 312 -37.69 -13.53 27.27
CA TRP A 312 -38.50 -14.07 26.21
C TRP A 312 -39.36 -12.92 25.61
N THR A 313 -39.36 -12.77 24.31
CA THR A 313 -40.38 -11.94 23.64
C THR A 313 -41.46 -12.86 23.07
N ASP A 314 -42.60 -12.86 23.70
CA ASP A 314 -43.82 -13.53 23.18
C ASP A 314 -44.48 -12.58 22.17
N GLY A 315 -44.28 -12.81 20.88
CA GLY A 315 -44.94 -12.06 19.81
C GLY A 315 -46.33 -12.61 19.54
N GLN A 316 -47.36 -11.89 19.98
CA GLN A 316 -48.72 -12.15 19.52
C GLN A 316 -48.81 -11.74 18.03
N GLU A 317 -48.80 -12.75 17.12
CA GLU A 317 -49.66 -12.87 15.96
C GLU A 317 -49.24 -14.06 15.09
N GLN A 318 -50.16 -14.99 14.96
CA GLN A 318 -50.39 -16.10 14.08
C GLN A 318 -49.27 -16.56 13.10
N GLN A 319 -48.91 -17.83 13.33
CA GLN A 319 -48.17 -18.80 12.53
C GLN A 319 -46.71 -19.01 12.91
N GLU A 320 -46.46 -20.16 13.56
CA GLU A 320 -45.20 -20.75 13.96
C GLU A 320 -44.36 -19.93 14.97
N SER A 321 -44.64 -20.15 16.27
CA SER A 321 -43.85 -19.64 17.41
C SER A 321 -42.41 -20.14 17.32
N ARG A 322 -41.55 -19.46 16.62
CA ARG A 322 -40.10 -19.60 16.78
C ARG A 322 -39.70 -18.84 18.04
N ARG A 323 -39.49 -19.59 19.14
CA ARG A 323 -38.96 -19.00 20.37
C ARG A 323 -37.56 -18.46 20.07
N CYS A 324 -37.37 -17.16 20.24
CA CYS A 324 -36.07 -16.47 20.05
C CYS A 324 -35.51 -16.09 21.41
N VAL A 325 -34.21 -16.29 21.59
CA VAL A 325 -33.46 -15.79 22.74
C VAL A 325 -32.88 -14.40 22.37
N SER A 326 -33.13 -13.42 23.24
CA SER A 326 -32.65 -12.06 23.07
C SER A 326 -31.41 -11.82 23.93
N VAL A 327 -30.26 -11.51 23.31
CA VAL A 327 -29.00 -11.22 24.00
C VAL A 327 -28.69 -9.72 23.90
N PRO A 328 -28.76 -8.97 24.99
CA PRO A 328 -28.53 -7.52 24.97
C PRO A 328 -27.13 -7.15 24.51
N LEU A 329 -26.99 -6.15 23.63
CA LEU A 329 -25.71 -5.64 23.16
C LEU A 329 -24.86 -5.04 24.30
N SER A 330 -25.49 -4.51 25.34
CA SER A 330 -24.82 -4.00 26.54
C SER A 330 -24.09 -5.11 27.30
N VAL A 331 -24.67 -6.31 27.37
CA VAL A 331 -24.06 -7.51 27.99
C VAL A 331 -22.86 -7.96 27.16
N LEU A 332 -23.02 -8.06 25.83
CA LEU A 332 -21.93 -8.43 24.92
C LEU A 332 -20.77 -7.42 25.00
N TRP A 333 -21.09 -6.14 25.02
CA TRP A 333 -20.07 -5.10 25.07
C TRP A 333 -19.34 -5.02 26.41
N SER A 334 -20.06 -5.21 27.54
CA SER A 334 -19.47 -5.10 28.88
C SER A 334 -18.69 -6.36 29.31
N ARG A 335 -19.14 -7.56 28.90
CA ARG A 335 -18.53 -8.84 29.31
C ARG A 335 -17.38 -9.29 28.42
N PHE A 336 -17.33 -8.88 27.15
CA PHE A 336 -16.34 -9.36 26.19
C PHE A 336 -15.41 -8.25 25.71
N PRO A 337 -14.19 -8.17 26.27
CA PRO A 337 -13.23 -7.08 26.00
C PRO A 337 -12.91 -6.92 24.51
N LYS A 338 -12.88 -8.01 23.73
CA LYS A 338 -12.62 -7.97 22.29
C LYS A 338 -13.75 -7.29 21.51
N VAL A 339 -15.02 -7.53 21.89
CA VAL A 339 -16.18 -6.84 21.30
C VAL A 339 -16.11 -5.34 21.63
N ALA A 340 -15.77 -4.98 22.87
CA ALA A 340 -15.59 -3.59 23.28
C ALA A 340 -14.43 -2.91 22.53
N ALA A 341 -13.28 -3.58 22.40
CA ALA A 341 -12.10 -3.06 21.71
C ALA A 341 -12.34 -2.84 20.21
N LEU A 342 -12.99 -3.80 19.53
CA LEU A 342 -13.29 -3.71 18.10
C LEU A 342 -14.34 -2.63 17.79
N SER A 343 -15.32 -2.44 18.66
CA SER A 343 -16.39 -1.47 18.46
C SER A 343 -16.08 -0.07 19.00
N GLY A 344 -15.24 0.04 20.03
CA GLY A 344 -14.90 1.28 20.72
C GLY A 344 -16.04 1.87 21.58
N SER A 345 -17.30 1.70 21.18
CA SER A 345 -18.47 2.14 21.95
C SER A 345 -19.71 1.32 21.63
N LEU A 346 -20.67 1.28 22.56
CA LEU A 346 -21.94 0.57 22.39
C LEU A 346 -22.76 1.12 21.21
N SER A 347 -22.75 2.44 21.00
CA SER A 347 -23.43 3.08 19.87
C SER A 347 -22.81 2.68 18.54
N ASN A 348 -21.48 2.57 18.47
CA ASN A 348 -20.78 2.12 17.27
C ASN A 348 -20.98 0.62 17.03
N LEU A 349 -21.00 -0.20 18.10
CA LEU A 349 -21.36 -1.62 18.02
C LEU A 349 -22.72 -1.80 17.34
N ARG A 350 -23.74 -1.10 17.84
CA ARG A 350 -25.08 -1.12 17.25
C ARG A 350 -25.06 -0.72 15.76
N ARG A 351 -24.35 0.36 15.41
CA ARG A 351 -24.23 0.85 14.03
C ARG A 351 -23.54 -0.16 13.11
N LEU A 352 -22.49 -0.84 13.57
CA LEU A 352 -21.75 -1.82 12.79
C LEU A 352 -22.54 -3.13 12.57
N LEU A 353 -23.45 -3.49 13.49
CA LEU A 353 -24.30 -4.67 13.36
C LEU A 353 -25.59 -4.41 12.56
N MET A 354 -26.02 -3.14 12.48
CA MET A 354 -27.21 -2.74 11.73
C MET A 354 -27.05 -3.12 10.25
N ASP A 355 -28.10 -3.65 9.66
CA ASP A 355 -28.18 -4.07 8.26
C ASP A 355 -27.15 -5.17 7.85
N HIS A 356 -26.58 -5.90 8.82
CA HIS A 356 -25.75 -7.04 8.48
C HIS A 356 -26.64 -8.28 8.27
N PRO A 357 -26.47 -9.02 7.14
CA PRO A 357 -27.39 -10.12 6.77
C PRO A 357 -27.43 -11.25 7.80
N ASP A 358 -26.31 -11.50 8.49
CA ASP A 358 -26.18 -12.61 9.45
C ASP A 358 -26.64 -12.23 10.87
N VAL A 359 -26.95 -10.95 11.14
CA VAL A 359 -27.31 -10.46 12.46
C VAL A 359 -28.75 -10.01 12.49
N LYS A 360 -29.57 -10.68 13.28
CA LYS A 360 -30.95 -10.24 13.57
C LYS A 360 -30.94 -9.42 14.87
N LEU A 361 -31.27 -8.17 14.78
CA LEU A 361 -31.44 -7.29 15.94
C LEU A 361 -32.89 -7.18 16.34
N SER A 362 -33.13 -6.91 17.64
CA SER A 362 -34.45 -6.52 18.16
C SER A 362 -34.96 -5.27 17.46
N GLN A 363 -36.27 -5.02 17.50
CA GLN A 363 -36.91 -3.88 16.85
C GLN A 363 -36.30 -2.53 17.24
N ASP A 364 -35.89 -2.40 18.51
CA ASP A 364 -35.18 -1.22 19.03
C ASP A 364 -33.67 -1.25 18.77
N GLY A 365 -33.13 -2.34 18.19
CA GLY A 365 -31.71 -2.54 17.93
C GLY A 365 -30.82 -2.66 19.16
N SER A 366 -31.39 -3.02 20.33
CA SER A 366 -30.67 -3.12 21.59
C SER A 366 -30.11 -4.51 21.90
N ALA A 367 -30.58 -5.53 21.17
CA ALA A 367 -30.22 -6.94 21.41
C ALA A 367 -30.08 -7.74 20.10
N VAL A 368 -29.28 -8.80 20.14
CA VAL A 368 -29.18 -9.82 19.08
C VAL A 368 -30.24 -10.89 19.35
N LEU A 369 -30.97 -11.29 18.33
CA LEU A 369 -32.01 -12.33 18.37
C LEU A 369 -31.45 -13.63 17.80
N LEU A 370 -31.47 -14.71 18.58
CA LEU A 370 -31.05 -16.04 18.19
C LEU A 370 -32.24 -17.00 18.21
N ASN A 371 -32.38 -17.85 17.21
CA ASN A 371 -33.44 -18.84 17.16
C ASN A 371 -33.19 -19.98 18.17
N TYR A 372 -34.22 -20.44 18.86
CA TYR A 372 -34.11 -21.50 19.88
C TYR A 372 -33.76 -22.88 19.28
N GLN A 373 -34.10 -23.16 18.03
CA GLN A 373 -34.00 -24.48 17.40
C GLN A 373 -32.87 -24.69 16.39
N GLU A 374 -32.07 -23.71 16.10
CA GLU A 374 -30.91 -23.92 15.24
C GLU A 374 -29.78 -24.58 16.05
N GLN A 375 -29.73 -25.91 16.02
CA GLN A 375 -28.48 -26.64 16.29
C GLN A 375 -27.46 -26.14 15.29
N ALA A 376 -26.42 -25.48 15.81
CA ALA A 376 -25.40 -24.85 15.03
C ALA A 376 -24.70 -25.84 14.11
N SER A 377 -24.98 -25.78 12.83
CA SER A 377 -24.04 -26.12 11.78
C SER A 377 -23.36 -24.84 11.27
N TYR A 378 -22.74 -24.11 12.17
CA TYR A 378 -21.65 -23.22 11.76
C TYR A 378 -20.41 -24.09 11.56
N SER A 379 -20.48 -24.97 10.56
CA SER A 379 -19.30 -25.52 9.94
C SER A 379 -18.48 -24.32 9.47
N MET A 380 -17.27 -24.22 9.96
CA MET A 380 -16.23 -23.30 9.53
C MET A 380 -15.98 -23.51 8.03
N ASN A 381 -16.82 -22.95 7.17
CA ASN A 381 -16.51 -22.70 5.78
C ASN A 381 -15.65 -21.43 5.73
N LEU A 382 -14.48 -21.54 6.33
CA LEU A 382 -13.36 -20.67 6.09
C LEU A 382 -12.75 -21.09 4.75
N ILE A 383 -13.03 -20.28 3.73
CA ILE A 383 -12.15 -20.09 2.57
C ILE A 383 -11.78 -21.37 1.82
N THR A 384 -12.69 -21.83 0.96
CA THR A 384 -12.36 -22.56 -0.26
C THR A 384 -13.29 -22.07 -1.37
N GLU A 385 -13.17 -20.81 -1.73
CA GLU A 385 -13.58 -20.31 -3.06
C GLU A 385 -12.36 -19.62 -3.62
N GLU A 386 -11.82 -20.20 -4.69
CA GLU A 386 -10.72 -19.84 -5.57
C GLU A 386 -9.47 -20.74 -5.46
N GLU A 387 -9.65 -22.06 -5.64
CA GLU A 387 -8.68 -22.94 -6.24
C GLU A 387 -9.40 -24.00 -7.11
N GLU A 388 -10.12 -23.55 -8.12
CA GLU A 388 -10.46 -24.34 -9.31
C GLU A 388 -10.09 -23.49 -10.51
N GLU A 389 -8.84 -23.65 -10.95
CA GLU A 389 -8.39 -23.57 -12.35
C GLU A 389 -6.86 -23.57 -12.32
N ASP A 390 -6.27 -24.71 -12.36
CA ASP A 390 -5.16 -25.11 -13.20
C ASP A 390 -4.67 -26.53 -12.82
N ARG A 391 -5.41 -27.54 -13.27
CA ARG A 391 -4.86 -28.89 -13.44
C ARG A 391 -4.62 -29.10 -14.94
N GLY A 392 -3.58 -28.47 -15.44
CA GLY A 392 -2.93 -28.77 -16.71
C GLY A 392 -1.74 -29.68 -16.47
N ASP A 393 -1.85 -30.86 -16.96
CA ASP A 393 -0.90 -31.94 -17.18
C ASP A 393 0.59 -31.62 -16.96
N LEU A 394 1.18 -32.19 -15.91
CA LEU A 394 2.61 -32.47 -15.83
C LEU A 394 2.85 -33.88 -16.33
N GLU A 395 3.07 -34.04 -17.65
CA GLU A 395 3.75 -35.20 -18.17
C GLU A 395 5.27 -35.09 -17.94
N ASP A 396 5.74 -36.08 -17.20
CA ASP A 396 7.11 -36.50 -17.00
C ASP A 396 7.80 -36.72 -18.36
N SER A 397 8.95 -36.07 -18.62
CA SER A 397 9.92 -36.59 -19.58
C SER A 397 11.35 -36.22 -19.18
N GLY A 398 12.05 -37.27 -18.91
CA GLY A 398 13.40 -37.41 -18.45
C GLY A 398 14.49 -36.81 -19.37
N TYR A 399 15.66 -36.81 -18.82
CA TYR A 399 16.99 -36.58 -19.34
C TYR A 399 17.26 -37.11 -20.77
N ALA A 400 17.89 -36.27 -21.63
CA ALA A 400 19.02 -36.68 -22.47
C ALA A 400 19.71 -35.49 -23.17
N GLU A 401 20.98 -35.33 -22.83
CA GLU A 401 22.17 -35.05 -23.67
C GLU A 401 22.16 -34.10 -24.87
N ALA A 402 23.12 -33.23 -24.78
CA ALA A 402 23.96 -32.52 -25.74
C ALA A 402 23.89 -32.95 -27.23
N SER A 403 23.81 -31.97 -28.13
CA SER A 403 24.72 -31.85 -29.30
C SER A 403 24.52 -30.58 -30.11
N GLN A 404 25.61 -29.82 -30.23
CA GLN A 404 26.21 -29.18 -31.41
C GLN A 404 25.42 -28.24 -32.32
N CYS A 405 25.96 -27.00 -32.30
CA CYS A 405 26.34 -26.19 -33.49
C CYS A 405 25.42 -26.16 -34.70
N SER A 406 24.95 -24.95 -35.00
CA SER A 406 25.27 -24.36 -36.32
C SER A 406 24.98 -22.86 -36.34
N HIS A 407 26.00 -22.12 -36.74
CA HIS A 407 25.94 -20.71 -37.15
C HIS A 407 24.93 -20.55 -38.31
N SER A 408 24.08 -19.54 -38.19
CA SER A 408 23.59 -18.84 -39.37
C SER A 408 23.70 -17.33 -39.09
N VAL A 409 24.63 -16.77 -39.80
CA VAL A 409 24.84 -15.33 -40.04
C VAL A 409 23.71 -14.89 -40.96
N GLU A 410 22.93 -13.87 -40.52
CA GLU A 410 22.13 -13.06 -41.45
C GLU A 410 22.47 -11.58 -41.26
N PRO A 411 22.30 -10.73 -42.30
CA PRO A 411 23.24 -9.67 -42.61
C PRO A 411 22.89 -8.34 -41.98
N GLU A 412 23.94 -7.54 -41.73
CA GLU A 412 23.91 -6.13 -41.43
C GLU A 412 23.12 -5.35 -42.49
N GLU A 413 22.01 -4.73 -42.12
CA GLU A 413 21.40 -3.68 -42.93
C GLU A 413 22.05 -2.35 -42.62
N ASP A 414 22.81 -1.91 -43.63
CA ASP A 414 23.48 -0.62 -43.77
C ASP A 414 22.42 0.50 -43.95
N TRP A 415 22.36 1.42 -43.00
CA TRP A 415 21.51 2.62 -43.05
C TRP A 415 22.33 3.88 -43.31
N ASP A 416 23.21 3.83 -44.26
CA ASP A 416 23.80 5.01 -44.91
C ASP A 416 23.56 4.91 -46.40
N ALA A 417 22.55 5.59 -46.92
CA ALA A 417 22.58 6.30 -48.21
C ALA A 417 21.21 6.89 -48.57
N ASP A 418 21.31 8.15 -48.91
CA ASP A 418 20.54 8.92 -49.89
C ASP A 418 19.34 9.78 -49.45
N VAL A 419 19.67 11.04 -49.54
CA VAL A 419 19.09 12.34 -49.95
C VAL A 419 18.58 13.21 -48.83
#